data_c625f686d360da5c8db7d572bf45dcb1
#
_entry.id   c625f686d360da5c8db7d572bf45dcb1
#
_cell.length_a   1.000
_cell.length_b   1.000
_cell.length_c   1.000
_cell.angle_alpha   90.00
_cell.angle_beta   90.00
_cell.angle_gamma   90.00
#
_symmetry.space_group_name_H-M   'P 1'
#
loop_
_entity.id
_entity.type
_entity.pdbx_description
1 polymer ?
#
loop_
_entity_poly.entity_id
_entity_poly.type
_entity_poly.pdbx_seq_one_letter_code
_entity_poly.pdbx_strand_id
1 'polypeptide(L)'
;VQAVREAGLRVIPIPGASAAIAALSAAGVLSTAGLVEPHFLFYGFLPNKSAARRTTLQSLISHPYALVFYEAPHRIVECVADLCAVLGGERQIVLAREITKLFETIHACPLRDAEAWLMSDTNQQRGEFVVLVSGAAPQQGLSAETKHTLEVLLNELPLKQAVQLATRISGASRNELYQLALQLNKPE
;
A
#
# COMPACT_ATOMS: atom_id res chain seq x y z
N VAL A 1 17.82 -7.41 -22.66
CA VAL A 1 17.62 -8.84 -22.35
C VAL A 1 16.88 -9.53 -23.49
N GLN A 2 15.68 -9.01 -23.88
CA GLN A 2 14.83 -9.65 -24.89
C GLN A 2 15.55 -9.82 -26.23
N ALA A 3 16.11 -8.77 -26.81
CA ALA A 3 16.83 -8.84 -28.08
C ALA A 3 18.03 -9.82 -28.06
N VAL A 4 18.73 -9.94 -26.92
CA VAL A 4 19.81 -10.89 -26.73
C VAL A 4 19.33 -12.34 -26.79
N ARG A 5 18.17 -12.61 -26.15
CA ARG A 5 17.54 -13.94 -26.17
C ARG A 5 17.00 -14.28 -27.55
N GLU A 6 16.40 -13.33 -28.26
CA GLU A 6 15.91 -13.49 -29.64
C GLU A 6 17.04 -13.80 -30.63
N ALA A 7 18.24 -13.27 -30.35
CA ALA A 7 19.44 -13.61 -31.10
C ALA A 7 20.07 -14.97 -30.71
N GLY A 8 19.42 -15.77 -29.86
CA GLY A 8 19.91 -17.07 -29.42
C GLY A 8 21.11 -17.01 -28.44
N LEU A 9 21.43 -15.83 -27.91
CA LEU A 9 22.54 -15.64 -26.99
C LEU A 9 22.13 -15.89 -25.54
N ARG A 10 23.05 -16.37 -24.72
CA ARG A 10 22.83 -16.66 -23.31
C ARG A 10 22.86 -15.38 -22.49
N VAL A 11 21.84 -15.19 -21.65
CA VAL A 11 21.79 -14.14 -20.60
C VAL A 11 22.16 -14.77 -19.27
N ILE A 12 23.23 -14.30 -18.63
CA ILE A 12 23.69 -14.77 -17.31
C ILE A 12 23.38 -13.70 -16.27
N PRO A 13 22.52 -13.99 -15.26
CA PRO A 13 22.30 -13.06 -14.16
C PRO A 13 23.52 -13.04 -13.24
N ILE A 14 23.92 -11.85 -12.80
CA ILE A 14 24.95 -11.65 -11.79
C ILE A 14 24.24 -11.13 -10.54
N PRO A 15 24.22 -11.88 -9.41
CA PRO A 15 23.62 -11.40 -8.16
C PRO A 15 24.30 -10.13 -7.66
N GLY A 16 23.52 -9.19 -7.18
CA GLY A 16 24.02 -7.93 -6.64
C GLY A 16 23.09 -7.31 -5.61
N ALA A 17 23.55 -6.24 -4.98
CA ALA A 17 22.78 -5.50 -3.99
C ALA A 17 21.56 -4.83 -4.64
N SER A 18 20.46 -4.78 -3.89
CA SER A 18 19.25 -4.05 -4.23
C SER A 18 18.87 -3.11 -3.08
N ALA A 19 18.79 -1.82 -3.34
CA ALA A 19 18.43 -0.85 -2.32
C ALA A 19 17.04 -1.13 -1.72
N ALA A 20 16.08 -1.58 -2.53
CA ALA A 20 14.75 -1.95 -2.06
C ALA A 20 14.78 -3.10 -1.04
N ILE A 21 15.54 -4.15 -1.35
CA ILE A 21 15.67 -5.32 -0.45
C ILE A 21 16.48 -4.96 0.79
N ALA A 22 17.56 -4.17 0.64
CA ALA A 22 18.34 -3.68 1.78
C ALA A 22 17.47 -2.84 2.73
N ALA A 23 16.67 -1.93 2.18
CA ALA A 23 15.74 -1.12 2.96
C ALA A 23 14.68 -2.00 3.67
N LEU A 24 14.07 -2.96 2.99
CA LEU A 24 13.12 -3.88 3.59
C LEU A 24 13.73 -4.67 4.74
N SER A 25 14.96 -5.16 4.61
CA SER A 25 15.65 -5.92 5.65
C SER A 25 15.95 -5.10 6.91
N ALA A 26 16.12 -3.78 6.77
CA ALA A 26 16.46 -2.86 7.84
C ALA A 26 15.24 -2.10 8.41
N ALA A 27 14.14 -2.04 7.66
CA ALA A 27 12.95 -1.30 8.04
C ALA A 27 12.16 -1.95 9.21
N GLY A 28 12.44 -3.21 9.52
CA GLY A 28 11.63 -3.95 10.48
C GLY A 28 10.21 -4.22 9.97
N VAL A 29 9.27 -4.39 10.89
CA VAL A 29 7.88 -4.73 10.57
C VAL A 29 7.12 -3.49 10.12
N LEU A 30 6.70 -3.44 8.86
CA LEU A 30 5.81 -2.42 8.31
C LEU A 30 4.32 -2.82 8.40
N SER A 31 4.00 -3.80 9.22
CA SER A 31 2.62 -4.26 9.41
C SER A 31 1.88 -3.39 10.42
N THR A 32 0.73 -2.87 10.05
CA THR A 32 -0.20 -2.19 10.98
C THR A 32 -0.82 -3.17 12.00
N ALA A 33 -0.72 -4.48 11.77
CA ALA A 33 -1.29 -5.54 12.61
C ALA A 33 -0.25 -6.27 13.47
N GLY A 34 1.01 -5.82 13.50
CA GLY A 34 2.08 -6.50 14.25
C GLY A 34 2.51 -7.85 13.64
N LEU A 35 2.00 -8.22 12.48
CA LEU A 35 2.39 -9.41 11.74
C LEU A 35 3.45 -9.05 10.71
N VAL A 36 4.50 -9.86 10.60
CA VAL A 36 5.50 -9.74 9.53
C VAL A 36 4.85 -10.21 8.24
N GLU A 37 4.35 -9.27 7.44
CA GLU A 37 3.84 -9.61 6.11
C GLU A 37 5.05 -9.84 5.19
N PRO A 38 5.23 -11.05 4.64
CA PRO A 38 6.38 -11.34 3.78
C PRO A 38 6.24 -10.72 2.39
N HIS A 39 5.12 -10.09 2.11
CA HIS A 39 4.78 -9.57 0.79
C HIS A 39 5.00 -8.07 0.71
N PHE A 40 5.51 -7.64 -0.43
CA PHE A 40 5.63 -6.21 -0.76
C PHE A 40 5.40 -5.98 -2.24
N LEU A 41 4.98 -4.78 -2.58
CA LEU A 41 4.89 -4.31 -3.96
C LEU A 41 6.01 -3.28 -4.20
N PHE A 42 6.98 -3.63 -5.02
CA PHE A 42 7.96 -2.68 -5.51
C PHE A 42 7.40 -1.98 -6.75
N TYR A 43 7.10 -0.69 -6.59
CA TYR A 43 6.57 0.15 -7.68
C TYR A 43 7.69 0.85 -8.46
N GLY A 44 8.81 1.18 -7.81
CA GLY A 44 9.86 2.03 -8.36
C GLY A 44 9.57 3.52 -8.15
N PHE A 45 9.80 4.36 -9.16
CA PHE A 45 9.56 5.80 -9.06
C PHE A 45 8.09 6.15 -9.35
N LEU A 46 7.52 6.96 -8.47
CA LEU A 46 6.20 7.55 -8.70
C LEU A 46 6.26 8.66 -9.77
N PRO A 47 5.13 8.98 -10.44
CA PRO A 47 5.07 10.06 -11.41
C PRO A 47 5.54 11.41 -10.85
N ASN A 48 6.23 12.20 -11.68
CA ASN A 48 6.79 13.49 -11.27
C ASN A 48 5.73 14.53 -10.90
N LYS A 49 4.62 14.56 -11.66
CA LYS A 49 3.53 15.52 -11.45
C LYS A 49 2.63 15.04 -10.32
N SER A 50 2.35 15.90 -9.34
CA SER A 50 1.52 15.59 -8.16
C SER A 50 0.16 14.99 -8.55
N ALA A 51 -0.55 15.56 -9.53
CA ALA A 51 -1.84 15.02 -9.96
C ALA A 51 -1.73 13.56 -10.46
N ALA A 52 -0.73 13.24 -11.30
CA ALA A 52 -0.51 11.88 -11.80
C ALA A 52 -0.05 10.94 -10.65
N ARG A 53 0.79 11.44 -9.74
CA ARG A 53 1.24 10.71 -8.56
C ARG A 53 0.06 10.34 -7.66
N ARG A 54 -0.82 11.27 -7.36
CA ARG A 54 -2.05 11.02 -6.58
C ARG A 54 -2.97 10.02 -7.26
N THR A 55 -3.16 10.10 -8.57
CA THR A 55 -3.96 9.12 -9.33
C THR A 55 -3.36 7.72 -9.21
N THR A 56 -2.04 7.59 -9.33
CA THR A 56 -1.34 6.30 -9.12
C THR A 56 -1.53 5.80 -7.68
N LEU A 57 -1.33 6.66 -6.68
CA LEU A 57 -1.49 6.31 -5.28
C LEU A 57 -2.94 5.89 -4.95
N GLN A 58 -3.93 6.50 -5.58
CA GLN A 58 -5.33 6.14 -5.43
C GLN A 58 -5.60 4.68 -5.84
N SER A 59 -4.92 4.17 -6.89
CA SER A 59 -5.03 2.76 -7.29
C SER A 59 -4.36 1.80 -6.31
N LEU A 60 -3.50 2.31 -5.42
CA LEU A 60 -2.78 1.53 -4.41
C LEU A 60 -3.37 1.64 -3.00
N ILE A 61 -4.43 2.45 -2.82
CA ILE A 61 -4.97 2.79 -1.49
C ILE A 61 -5.45 1.55 -0.70
N SER A 62 -6.00 0.56 -1.37
CA SER A 62 -6.50 -0.68 -0.74
C SER A 62 -5.49 -1.83 -0.76
N HIS A 63 -4.26 -1.58 -1.26
CA HIS A 63 -3.27 -2.63 -1.40
C HIS A 63 -2.81 -3.14 -0.02
N PRO A 64 -2.92 -4.47 0.27
CA PRO A 64 -2.71 -5.01 1.61
C PRO A 64 -1.23 -5.14 1.99
N TYR A 65 -0.32 -5.14 1.00
CA TYR A 65 1.12 -5.34 1.23
C TYR A 65 1.88 -4.03 1.35
N ALA A 66 3.08 -4.08 1.92
CA ALA A 66 3.98 -2.95 1.97
C ALA A 66 4.28 -2.42 0.56
N LEU A 67 4.20 -1.11 0.39
CA LEU A 67 4.52 -0.41 -0.86
C LEU A 67 5.96 0.11 -0.77
N VAL A 68 6.75 -0.15 -1.79
CA VAL A 68 8.16 0.27 -1.87
C VAL A 68 8.39 1.14 -3.09
N PHE A 69 8.88 2.35 -2.84
CA PHE A 69 9.17 3.34 -3.89
C PHE A 69 10.64 3.77 -3.83
N TYR A 70 11.16 4.20 -4.95
CA TYR A 70 12.36 5.03 -5.02
C TYR A 70 11.96 6.49 -5.15
N GLU A 71 12.70 7.39 -4.50
CA GLU A 71 12.45 8.82 -4.65
C GLU A 71 13.74 9.64 -4.64
N ALA A 72 13.70 10.72 -5.43
CA ALA A 72 14.79 11.67 -5.53
C ALA A 72 14.70 12.74 -4.44
N PRO A 73 15.86 13.30 -3.98
CA PRO A 73 15.90 14.23 -2.86
C PRO A 73 15.07 15.50 -3.10
N HIS A 74 15.07 16.03 -4.31
CA HIS A 74 14.33 17.25 -4.64
C HIS A 74 12.81 17.07 -4.72
N ARG A 75 12.31 15.82 -4.60
CA ARG A 75 10.88 15.48 -4.68
C ARG A 75 10.34 14.88 -3.39
N ILE A 76 11.21 14.49 -2.45
CA ILE A 76 10.83 13.66 -1.30
C ILE A 76 9.73 14.32 -0.45
N VAL A 77 9.81 15.62 -0.18
CA VAL A 77 8.84 16.34 0.66
C VAL A 77 7.46 16.33 -0.01
N GLU A 78 7.37 16.73 -1.29
CA GLU A 78 6.10 16.70 -2.03
C GLU A 78 5.55 15.27 -2.17
N CYS A 79 6.43 14.30 -2.36
CA CYS A 79 6.03 12.89 -2.48
C CYS A 79 5.40 12.41 -1.17
N VAL A 80 6.01 12.70 -0.03
CA VAL A 80 5.49 12.34 1.30
C VAL A 80 4.17 13.03 1.58
N ALA A 81 4.02 14.31 1.24
CA ALA A 81 2.76 15.03 1.36
C ALA A 81 1.63 14.37 0.53
N ASP A 82 1.91 13.97 -0.71
CA ASP A 82 0.94 13.26 -1.55
C ASP A 82 0.62 11.85 -1.03
N LEU A 83 1.63 11.13 -0.53
CA LEU A 83 1.44 9.83 0.13
C LEU A 83 0.48 9.97 1.34
N CYS A 84 0.73 10.95 2.20
CA CYS A 84 -0.10 11.22 3.37
C CYS A 84 -1.54 11.60 2.98
N ALA A 85 -1.70 12.47 2.00
CA ALA A 85 -3.01 12.93 1.55
C ALA A 85 -3.87 11.81 0.94
N VAL A 86 -3.25 10.84 0.25
CA VAL A 86 -3.97 9.78 -0.47
C VAL A 86 -4.08 8.50 0.36
N LEU A 87 -2.99 8.06 0.99
CA LEU A 87 -2.97 6.76 1.69
C LEU A 87 -3.44 6.87 3.15
N GLY A 88 -3.52 8.09 3.69
CA GLY A 88 -3.91 8.36 5.08
C GLY A 88 -2.73 8.40 6.05
N GLY A 89 -2.80 9.33 7.02
CA GLY A 89 -1.70 9.66 7.94
C GLY A 89 -1.36 8.57 8.97
N GLU A 90 -2.26 7.60 9.16
CA GLU A 90 -2.08 6.53 10.16
C GLU A 90 -1.19 5.38 9.68
N ARG A 91 -0.93 5.28 8.37
CA ARG A 91 0.02 4.28 7.85
C ARG A 91 1.42 4.56 8.36
N GLN A 92 2.19 3.49 8.56
CA GLN A 92 3.61 3.62 8.88
C GLN A 92 4.40 3.87 7.62
N ILE A 93 5.36 4.80 7.70
CA ILE A 93 6.35 5.04 6.65
C ILE A 93 7.75 4.77 7.21
N VAL A 94 8.62 4.21 6.38
CA VAL A 94 10.07 4.16 6.64
C VAL A 94 10.76 4.90 5.50
N LEU A 95 11.52 5.91 5.87
CA LEU A 95 12.39 6.68 4.99
C LEU A 95 13.81 6.13 5.15
N ALA A 96 14.23 5.31 4.19
CA ALA A 96 15.57 4.74 4.17
C ALA A 96 16.42 5.56 3.18
N ARG A 97 17.27 6.43 3.75
CA ARG A 97 18.08 7.42 3.04
C ARG A 97 19.53 6.96 2.99
N GLU A 98 20.18 7.14 1.83
CA GLU A 98 21.62 6.87 1.63
C GLU A 98 22.06 5.48 2.12
N ILE A 99 21.22 4.46 1.89
CA ILE A 99 21.47 3.08 2.32
C ILE A 99 22.86 2.62 1.86
N THR A 100 23.60 1.98 2.76
CA THR A 100 24.98 1.50 2.59
C THR A 100 26.03 2.57 2.35
N LYS A 101 25.68 3.85 2.56
CA LYS A 101 26.59 4.99 2.42
C LYS A 101 26.89 5.63 3.79
N LEU A 102 27.84 6.57 3.82
CA LEU A 102 28.30 7.22 5.04
C LEU A 102 27.19 7.90 5.86
N PHE A 103 26.19 8.45 5.18
CA PHE A 103 25.07 9.17 5.81
C PHE A 103 23.78 8.35 5.82
N GLU A 104 23.90 7.03 5.92
CA GLU A 104 22.76 6.15 6.04
C GLU A 104 21.84 6.56 7.19
N THR A 105 20.57 6.67 6.90
CA THR A 105 19.54 6.98 7.89
C THR A 105 18.32 6.15 7.59
N ILE A 106 17.79 5.47 8.62
CA ILE A 106 16.53 4.71 8.52
C ILE A 106 15.61 5.29 9.57
N HIS A 107 14.59 6.01 9.14
CA HIS A 107 13.62 6.67 10.00
C HIS A 107 12.22 6.10 9.78
N ALA A 108 11.60 5.64 10.86
CA ALA A 108 10.24 5.09 10.86
C ALA A 108 9.31 5.97 11.70
N CYS A 109 8.16 6.32 11.16
CA CYS A 109 7.14 7.11 11.85
C CYS A 109 5.76 6.90 11.21
N PRO A 110 4.67 7.38 11.84
CA PRO A 110 3.40 7.57 11.16
C PRO A 110 3.55 8.51 9.96
N LEU A 111 2.86 8.23 8.87
CA LEU A 111 2.99 8.99 7.62
C LEU A 111 2.66 10.49 7.79
N ARG A 112 1.75 10.83 8.72
CA ARG A 112 1.43 12.23 9.09
C ARG A 112 2.61 13.00 9.65
N ASP A 113 3.60 12.33 10.24
CA ASP A 113 4.73 12.96 10.92
C ASP A 113 5.98 13.07 10.02
N ALA A 114 5.97 12.36 8.88
CA ALA A 114 7.13 12.22 8.00
C ALA A 114 7.55 13.55 7.33
N GLU A 115 6.58 14.38 6.93
CA GLU A 115 6.88 15.69 6.35
C GLU A 115 7.57 16.61 7.36
N ALA A 116 7.05 16.67 8.60
CA ALA A 116 7.64 17.46 9.68
C ALA A 116 9.08 17.00 10.00
N TRP A 117 9.31 15.69 10.00
CA TRP A 117 10.64 15.14 10.18
C TRP A 117 11.58 15.56 9.03
N LEU A 118 11.19 15.46 7.78
CA LEU A 118 11.99 15.90 6.64
C LEU A 118 12.30 17.40 6.67
N MET A 119 11.37 18.21 7.19
CA MET A 119 11.53 19.66 7.28
C MET A 119 12.36 20.12 8.50
N SER A 120 12.56 19.25 9.50
CA SER A 120 13.30 19.60 10.72
C SER A 120 14.80 19.79 10.49
N ASP A 121 15.37 19.15 9.45
CA ASP A 121 16.77 19.32 9.04
C ASP A 121 16.91 19.19 7.52
N THR A 122 17.49 20.19 6.87
CA THR A 122 17.72 20.19 5.42
C THR A 122 18.62 19.05 4.93
N ASN A 123 19.44 18.47 5.79
CA ASN A 123 20.24 17.28 5.46
C ASN A 123 19.38 16.04 5.27
N GLN A 124 18.21 15.98 5.92
CA GLN A 124 17.26 14.88 5.76
C GLN A 124 16.57 14.87 4.39
N GLN A 125 16.68 15.96 3.64
CA GLN A 125 16.13 16.09 2.27
C GLN A 125 17.18 15.80 1.20
N ARG A 126 18.39 15.34 1.56
CA ARG A 126 19.50 15.08 0.64
C ARG A 126 19.73 13.59 0.46
N GLY A 127 20.32 13.22 -0.68
CA GLY A 127 20.67 11.83 -0.98
C GLY A 127 19.51 11.06 -1.64
N GLU A 128 19.69 9.77 -1.80
CA GLU A 128 18.73 8.86 -2.45
C GLU A 128 17.85 8.19 -1.41
N PHE A 129 16.58 8.00 -1.75
CA PHE A 129 15.59 7.44 -0.84
C PHE A 129 15.00 6.14 -1.36
N VAL A 130 14.87 5.19 -0.45
CA VAL A 130 13.87 4.14 -0.52
C VAL A 130 12.75 4.47 0.45
N VAL A 131 11.55 4.62 -0.05
CA VAL A 131 10.36 4.94 0.74
C VAL A 131 9.52 3.68 0.86
N LEU A 132 9.27 3.24 2.08
CA LEU A 132 8.42 2.10 2.36
C LEU A 132 7.19 2.58 3.12
N VAL A 133 6.01 2.17 2.66
CA VAL A 133 4.74 2.50 3.34
C VAL A 133 4.02 1.20 3.65
N SER A 134 3.52 1.05 4.87
CA SER A 134 2.74 -0.13 5.25
C SER A 134 1.53 -0.33 4.33
N GLY A 135 1.12 -1.57 4.13
CA GLY A 135 -0.11 -1.91 3.43
C GLY A 135 -1.35 -1.29 4.06
N ALA A 136 -2.47 -1.36 3.37
CA ALA A 136 -3.76 -1.00 3.94
C ALA A 136 -4.06 -1.93 5.14
N ALA A 137 -4.60 -1.35 6.21
CA ALA A 137 -5.12 -2.17 7.29
C ALA A 137 -6.20 -3.12 6.75
N PRO A 138 -6.29 -4.35 7.23
CA PRO A 138 -7.40 -5.22 6.89
C PRO A 138 -8.71 -4.47 7.14
N GLN A 139 -9.56 -4.38 6.12
CA GLN A 139 -10.89 -3.80 6.32
C GLN A 139 -11.64 -4.68 7.31
N GLN A 140 -11.88 -4.15 8.50
CA GLN A 140 -12.76 -4.82 9.45
C GLN A 140 -14.21 -4.70 8.94
N GLY A 141 -14.84 -5.85 8.72
CA GLY A 141 -16.21 -5.91 8.24
C GLY A 141 -16.35 -5.96 6.71
N LEU A 142 -17.61 -5.91 6.28
CA LEU A 142 -17.97 -6.00 4.86
C LEU A 142 -17.58 -4.75 4.09
N SER A 143 -16.95 -4.93 2.92
CA SER A 143 -16.62 -3.81 2.02
C SER A 143 -17.89 -3.07 1.55
N ALA A 144 -17.74 -1.80 1.13
CA ALA A 144 -18.85 -1.02 0.58
C ALA A 144 -19.50 -1.73 -0.63
N GLU A 145 -18.69 -2.34 -1.49
CA GLU A 145 -19.16 -3.12 -2.64
C GLU A 145 -19.96 -4.35 -2.22
N THR A 146 -19.49 -5.07 -1.20
CA THR A 146 -20.19 -6.23 -0.63
C THR A 146 -21.53 -5.83 -0.01
N LYS A 147 -21.57 -4.70 0.71
CA LYS A 147 -22.81 -4.16 1.29
C LYS A 147 -23.80 -3.78 0.21
N HIS A 148 -23.35 -3.04 -0.81
CA HIS A 148 -24.18 -2.67 -1.95
C HIS A 148 -24.70 -3.89 -2.70
N THR A 149 -23.87 -4.90 -2.95
CA THR A 149 -24.29 -6.17 -3.57
C THR A 149 -25.40 -6.84 -2.75
N LEU A 150 -25.25 -6.88 -1.43
CA LEU A 150 -26.28 -7.45 -0.56
C LEU A 150 -27.59 -6.66 -0.61
N GLU A 151 -27.52 -5.32 -0.59
CA GLU A 151 -28.69 -4.43 -0.69
C GLU A 151 -29.47 -4.67 -1.99
N VAL A 152 -28.76 -4.70 -3.13
CA VAL A 152 -29.39 -4.98 -4.43
C VAL A 152 -30.06 -6.35 -4.43
N LEU A 153 -29.41 -7.37 -3.89
CA LEU A 153 -29.98 -8.72 -3.83
C LEU A 153 -31.17 -8.82 -2.88
N LEU A 154 -31.21 -8.07 -1.79
CA LEU A 154 -32.32 -8.06 -0.84
C LEU A 154 -33.60 -7.40 -1.41
N ASN A 155 -33.46 -6.50 -2.39
CA ASN A 155 -34.59 -5.91 -3.08
C ASN A 155 -35.33 -6.91 -4.00
N GLU A 156 -34.62 -7.93 -4.49
CA GLU A 156 -35.15 -8.86 -5.50
C GLU A 156 -35.40 -10.27 -4.94
N LEU A 157 -34.75 -10.64 -3.82
CA LEU A 157 -34.70 -12.01 -3.34
C LEU A 157 -35.02 -12.14 -1.85
N PRO A 158 -35.60 -13.27 -1.41
CA PRO A 158 -35.73 -13.58 0.02
C PRO A 158 -34.36 -13.56 0.73
N LEU A 159 -34.33 -13.08 1.98
CA LEU A 159 -33.14 -12.86 2.80
C LEU A 159 -32.11 -14.00 2.73
N LYS A 160 -32.55 -15.26 2.87
CA LYS A 160 -31.66 -16.43 2.82
C LYS A 160 -30.95 -16.58 1.48
N GLN A 161 -31.67 -16.33 0.37
CA GLN A 161 -31.11 -16.44 -0.97
C GLN A 161 -30.18 -15.27 -1.27
N ALA A 162 -30.55 -14.04 -0.89
CA ALA A 162 -29.71 -12.86 -1.03
C ALA A 162 -28.37 -13.04 -0.30
N VAL A 163 -28.38 -13.48 0.95
CA VAL A 163 -27.17 -13.76 1.74
C VAL A 163 -26.32 -14.87 1.10
N GLN A 164 -26.93 -15.94 0.64
CA GLN A 164 -26.22 -17.04 -0.01
C GLN A 164 -25.50 -16.58 -1.30
N LEU A 165 -26.19 -15.78 -2.13
CA LEU A 165 -25.61 -15.25 -3.36
C LEU A 165 -24.52 -14.21 -3.07
N ALA A 166 -24.77 -13.27 -2.15
CA ALA A 166 -23.79 -12.29 -1.72
C ALA A 166 -22.51 -12.96 -1.20
N THR A 167 -22.63 -14.03 -0.40
CA THR A 167 -21.48 -14.83 0.07
C THR A 167 -20.69 -15.42 -1.10
N ARG A 168 -21.38 -15.99 -2.11
CA ARG A 168 -20.70 -16.60 -3.26
C ARG A 168 -20.04 -15.58 -4.19
N ILE A 169 -20.61 -14.39 -4.31
CA ILE A 169 -20.09 -13.31 -5.16
C ILE A 169 -18.88 -12.63 -4.49
N SER A 170 -19.02 -12.27 -3.20
CA SER A 170 -18.02 -11.46 -2.50
C SER A 170 -16.94 -12.27 -1.77
N GLY A 171 -17.18 -13.55 -1.48
CA GLY A 171 -16.33 -14.37 -0.61
C GLY A 171 -16.40 -13.95 0.88
N ALA A 172 -17.24 -12.98 1.24
CA ALA A 172 -17.38 -12.50 2.59
C ALA A 172 -18.05 -13.50 3.53
N SER A 173 -17.86 -13.29 4.84
CA SER A 173 -18.44 -14.17 5.86
C SER A 173 -19.97 -14.18 5.80
N ARG A 174 -20.53 -15.38 5.69
CA ARG A 174 -21.99 -15.59 5.68
C ARG A 174 -22.65 -15.01 6.94
N ASN A 175 -22.00 -15.12 8.08
CA ASN A 175 -22.53 -14.61 9.34
C ASN A 175 -22.61 -13.09 9.35
N GLU A 176 -21.58 -12.40 8.88
CA GLU A 176 -21.57 -10.93 8.80
C GLU A 176 -22.62 -10.43 7.81
N LEU A 177 -22.73 -11.07 6.63
CA LEU A 177 -23.75 -10.75 5.64
C LEU A 177 -25.17 -11.00 6.17
N TYR A 178 -25.38 -12.06 6.94
CA TYR A 178 -26.68 -12.35 7.53
C TYR A 178 -27.07 -11.33 8.60
N GLN A 179 -26.12 -10.91 9.46
CA GLN A 179 -26.35 -9.87 10.45
C GLN A 179 -26.70 -8.52 9.80
N LEU A 180 -25.96 -8.14 8.76
CA LEU A 180 -26.25 -6.94 7.99
C LEU A 180 -27.65 -7.03 7.31
N ALA A 181 -27.97 -8.17 6.69
CA ALA A 181 -29.26 -8.39 6.04
C ALA A 181 -30.44 -8.24 7.04
N LEU A 182 -30.29 -8.72 8.28
CA LEU A 182 -31.29 -8.52 9.34
C LEU A 182 -31.46 -7.05 9.75
N GLN A 183 -30.37 -6.27 9.72
CA GLN A 183 -30.42 -4.84 10.02
C GLN A 183 -31.13 -4.05 8.90
N LEU A 184 -30.85 -4.41 7.64
CA LEU A 184 -31.42 -3.75 6.47
C LEU A 184 -32.89 -4.14 6.24
N ASN A 185 -33.31 -5.32 6.68
CA ASN A 185 -34.66 -5.86 6.47
C ASN A 185 -35.58 -5.66 7.69
N LYS A 186 -35.24 -4.76 8.63
CA LYS A 186 -36.17 -4.34 9.70
C LYS A 186 -37.21 -3.42 9.08
N PRO A 187 -38.51 -3.79 9.09
CA PRO A 187 -39.56 -2.83 8.79
C PRO A 187 -39.56 -1.74 9.87
N GLU A 188 -39.71 -0.49 9.45
CA GLU A 188 -40.00 0.65 10.32
C GLU A 188 -41.28 0.41 11.11
#